data_7c37aad92d81e704af4adafbb9afe46d
#
_entry.id   7c37aad92d81e704af4adafbb9afe46d
#
_cell.length_a   1.000
_cell.length_b   1.000
_cell.length_c   1.000
_cell.angle_alpha   90.00
_cell.angle_beta   90.00
_cell.angle_gamma   90.00
#
_symmetry.space_group_name_H-M   'P 1'
#
loop_
_entity.id
_entity.type
_entity.pdbx_description
1 polymer ?
#
loop_
_entity_poly.entity_id
_entity_poly.type
_entity_poly.pdbx_seq_one_letter_code
_entity_poly.pdbx_strand_id
1 'polypeptide(L)'
;MSDQQPNEGVGSLFFELAGNLRLSMLTKLSQRNYRLSQLASELDASMQEAHRNMTRLIDSGLVAKDKEGELVLTAYGRTVVMIIPSYDFLYRNRDFFLDHGLGGLPPKFIQRMASFQNCEIVHGVMAILQRWKSLYSESEKFIKEIMAQVPLDLIETVSSRVESGVKFSYIFASNAVVPKGRTQLLQKIGWRNFISKGLVERRMVPEVAVMTIFNEKHGCVLFPNMKGEPDLNTMFYGEDREFREWCADLFNYQWEKAGQFDESKLKHEV
;
A
#
# COMPACT_ATOMS: atom_id res chain seq x y z
N MET A 1 33.83 -23.57 4.97
CA MET A 1 32.54 -22.90 5.04
C MET A 1 32.42 -22.46 6.50
N SER A 2 32.56 -21.16 6.74
CA SER A 2 32.57 -20.58 8.11
C SER A 2 31.14 -20.67 8.69
N ASP A 3 31.03 -21.27 9.87
CA ASP A 3 29.84 -21.22 10.73
C ASP A 3 29.63 -19.76 11.22
N GLN A 4 29.22 -18.88 10.32
CA GLN A 4 28.70 -17.56 10.70
C GLN A 4 27.30 -17.78 11.27
N GLN A 5 27.08 -17.38 12.53
CA GLN A 5 25.74 -17.36 13.09
C GLN A 5 24.84 -16.55 12.15
N PRO A 6 23.63 -17.03 11.81
CA PRO A 6 22.83 -16.47 10.72
C PRO A 6 22.43 -14.99 10.88
N ASN A 7 22.68 -14.39 12.03
CA ASN A 7 22.34 -13.00 12.35
C ASN A 7 23.54 -12.04 12.48
N GLU A 8 24.77 -12.50 12.45
CA GLU A 8 25.93 -11.60 12.60
C GLU A 8 26.03 -10.59 11.45
N GLY A 9 25.82 -11.03 10.21
CA GLY A 9 25.90 -10.17 9.03
C GLY A 9 24.81 -9.12 8.96
N VAL A 10 23.53 -9.47 9.23
CA VAL A 10 22.41 -8.54 9.20
C VAL A 10 22.44 -7.57 10.39
N GLY A 11 22.90 -8.02 11.56
CA GLY A 11 23.10 -7.16 12.72
C GLY A 11 24.10 -6.05 12.45
N SER A 12 25.21 -6.35 11.77
CA SER A 12 26.20 -5.35 11.34
C SER A 12 25.60 -4.33 10.38
N LEU A 13 24.78 -4.75 9.43
CA LEU A 13 24.06 -3.83 8.53
C LEU A 13 23.15 -2.89 9.31
N PHE A 14 22.31 -3.42 10.18
CA PHE A 14 21.41 -2.59 10.99
C PHE A 14 22.16 -1.62 11.91
N PHE A 15 23.30 -2.02 12.44
CA PHE A 15 24.15 -1.13 13.24
C PHE A 15 24.67 0.05 12.41
N GLU A 16 25.03 -0.16 11.13
CA GLU A 16 25.41 0.95 10.26
C GLU A 16 24.21 1.85 9.92
N LEU A 17 23.02 1.28 9.69
CA LEU A 17 21.81 2.03 9.38
C LEU A 17 21.25 2.80 10.59
N ALA A 18 21.51 2.36 11.83
CA ALA A 18 20.99 3.02 13.04
C ALA A 18 21.64 4.38 13.34
N GLY A 19 22.72 4.76 12.67
CA GLY A 19 23.32 6.08 12.86
C GLY A 19 22.60 7.16 12.07
N ASN A 20 21.99 8.16 12.74
CA ASN A 20 21.23 9.23 12.09
C ASN A 20 22.00 9.90 10.93
N LEU A 21 23.27 10.28 11.18
CA LEU A 21 24.10 10.91 10.13
C LEU A 21 24.39 9.95 8.97
N ARG A 22 24.65 8.66 9.24
CA ARG A 22 24.87 7.67 8.18
C ARG A 22 23.63 7.44 7.35
N LEU A 23 22.46 7.34 8.00
CA LEU A 23 21.19 7.22 7.31
C LEU A 23 20.91 8.43 6.41
N SER A 24 21.16 9.65 6.92
CA SER A 24 21.02 10.89 6.15
C SER A 24 22.00 10.93 4.97
N MET A 25 23.24 10.48 5.15
CA MET A 25 24.23 10.37 4.07
C MET A 25 23.76 9.42 2.97
N LEU A 26 23.28 8.24 3.33
CA LEU A 26 22.76 7.25 2.38
C LEU A 26 21.54 7.80 1.61
N THR A 27 20.65 8.49 2.31
CA THR A 27 19.47 9.12 1.70
C THR A 27 19.88 10.20 0.70
N LYS A 28 20.84 11.05 1.02
CA LYS A 28 21.39 12.04 0.09
C LYS A 28 22.06 11.39 -1.12
N LEU A 29 22.86 10.37 -0.89
CA LEU A 29 23.54 9.62 -1.95
C LEU A 29 22.58 8.83 -2.86
N SER A 30 21.35 8.56 -2.42
CA SER A 30 20.33 7.98 -3.30
C SER A 30 19.77 8.95 -4.34
N GLN A 31 19.95 10.25 -4.11
CA GLN A 31 19.47 11.31 -5.01
C GLN A 31 20.53 11.71 -6.04
N ARG A 32 21.80 11.81 -5.62
CA ARG A 32 22.95 12.15 -6.49
C ARG A 32 24.27 11.78 -5.83
N ASN A 33 25.36 11.83 -6.60
CA ASN A 33 26.73 11.69 -6.09
C ASN A 33 27.19 12.94 -5.36
N TYR A 34 28.12 12.81 -4.45
CA TYR A 34 28.63 13.92 -3.64
C TYR A 34 30.15 13.82 -3.41
N ARG A 35 30.83 14.97 -3.33
CA ARG A 35 32.09 15.07 -2.61
C ARG A 35 31.83 15.13 -1.11
N LEU A 36 32.74 14.58 -0.30
CA LEU A 36 32.57 14.52 1.16
C LEU A 36 32.30 15.90 1.78
N SER A 37 33.00 16.95 1.33
CA SER A 37 32.81 18.31 1.83
C SER A 37 31.42 18.89 1.54
N GLN A 38 30.87 18.59 0.37
CA GLN A 38 29.52 19.01 0.00
C GLN A 38 28.47 18.30 0.86
N LEU A 39 28.64 16.98 1.05
CA LEU A 39 27.73 16.18 1.86
C LEU A 39 27.76 16.60 3.33
N ALA A 40 28.95 16.88 3.88
CA ALA A 40 29.12 17.39 5.22
C ALA A 40 28.39 18.74 5.40
N SER A 41 28.59 19.66 4.45
CA SER A 41 27.92 20.98 4.47
C SER A 41 26.38 20.86 4.39
N GLU A 42 25.86 19.99 3.51
CA GLU A 42 24.41 19.81 3.39
C GLU A 42 23.74 19.15 4.61
N LEU A 43 24.53 18.40 5.39
CA LEU A 43 24.04 17.71 6.59
C LEU A 43 24.43 18.44 7.89
N ASP A 44 24.98 19.63 7.79
CA ASP A 44 25.45 20.43 8.94
C ASP A 44 26.39 19.62 9.87
N ALA A 45 27.24 18.80 9.28
CA ALA A 45 28.17 17.92 9.97
C ALA A 45 29.60 18.46 9.86
N SER A 46 30.39 18.28 10.92
CA SER A 46 31.81 18.57 10.84
C SER A 46 32.52 17.63 9.87
N MET A 47 33.60 18.07 9.23
CA MET A 47 34.41 17.24 8.32
C MET A 47 34.91 15.96 9.01
N GLN A 48 35.23 16.04 10.29
CA GLN A 48 35.71 14.88 11.07
C GLN A 48 34.61 13.84 11.26
N GLU A 49 33.39 14.27 11.60
CA GLU A 49 32.23 13.37 11.74
C GLU A 49 31.82 12.77 10.40
N ALA A 50 31.75 13.61 9.36
CA ALA A 50 31.46 13.16 8.01
C ALA A 50 32.46 12.09 7.53
N HIS A 51 33.75 12.35 7.72
CA HIS A 51 34.81 11.40 7.35
C HIS A 51 34.66 10.07 8.10
N ARG A 52 34.53 10.11 9.43
CA ARG A 52 34.38 8.91 10.27
C ARG A 52 33.17 8.06 9.87
N ASN A 53 32.01 8.71 9.66
CA ASN A 53 30.79 8.00 9.29
C ASN A 53 30.87 7.47 7.85
N MET A 54 31.46 8.23 6.92
CA MET A 54 31.63 7.78 5.55
C MET A 54 32.62 6.61 5.43
N THR A 55 33.70 6.60 6.18
CA THR A 55 34.63 5.45 6.25
C THR A 55 33.86 4.19 6.62
N ARG A 56 33.00 4.24 7.64
CA ARG A 56 32.19 3.08 8.04
C ARG A 56 31.24 2.62 6.94
N LEU A 57 30.61 3.55 6.21
CA LEU A 57 29.73 3.20 5.09
C LEU A 57 30.50 2.59 3.91
N ILE A 58 31.74 3.01 3.71
CA ILE A 58 32.64 2.41 2.70
C ILE A 58 33.09 1.02 3.15
N ASP A 59 33.53 0.87 4.40
CA ASP A 59 33.98 -0.41 4.96
C ASP A 59 32.86 -1.46 4.98
N SER A 60 31.61 -1.02 5.18
CA SER A 60 30.43 -1.89 5.10
C SER A 60 29.99 -2.20 3.65
N GLY A 61 30.65 -1.65 2.64
CA GLY A 61 30.35 -1.86 1.23
C GLY A 61 29.10 -1.13 0.71
N LEU A 62 28.48 -0.25 1.51
CA LEU A 62 27.28 0.51 1.09
C LEU A 62 27.63 1.66 0.14
N VAL A 63 28.79 2.28 0.32
CA VAL A 63 29.29 3.41 -0.46
C VAL A 63 30.65 3.08 -1.07
N ALA A 64 30.96 3.65 -2.21
CA ALA A 64 32.29 3.61 -2.83
C ALA A 64 32.66 5.00 -3.32
N LYS A 65 33.96 5.18 -3.69
CA LYS A 65 34.39 6.35 -4.47
C LYS A 65 34.47 5.97 -5.94
N ASP A 66 33.93 6.84 -6.78
CA ASP A 66 34.10 6.71 -8.22
C ASP A 66 35.48 7.19 -8.71
N LYS A 67 35.68 7.21 -10.02
CA LYS A 67 36.96 7.60 -10.64
C LYS A 67 37.28 9.09 -10.44
N GLU A 68 36.29 9.92 -10.25
CA GLU A 68 36.37 11.37 -10.01
C GLU A 68 36.52 11.67 -8.50
N GLY A 69 36.52 10.63 -7.64
CA GLY A 69 36.63 10.74 -6.19
C GLY A 69 35.33 11.14 -5.50
N GLU A 70 34.20 11.09 -6.22
CA GLU A 70 32.90 11.31 -5.64
C GLU A 70 32.37 10.05 -4.92
N LEU A 71 31.56 10.29 -3.88
CA LEU A 71 30.89 9.24 -3.12
C LEU A 71 29.65 8.80 -3.88
N VAL A 72 29.52 7.49 -4.07
CA VAL A 72 28.42 6.86 -4.81
C VAL A 72 27.90 5.66 -4.03
N LEU A 73 26.62 5.41 -4.08
CA LEU A 73 26.07 4.14 -3.57
C LEU A 73 26.57 2.98 -4.44
N THR A 74 27.05 1.90 -3.83
CA THR A 74 27.26 0.63 -4.53
C THR A 74 25.94 0.03 -4.99
N ALA A 75 25.94 -1.02 -5.80
CA ALA A 75 24.72 -1.77 -6.12
C ALA A 75 24.06 -2.32 -4.84
N TYR A 76 24.88 -2.83 -3.90
CA TYR A 76 24.41 -3.27 -2.59
C TYR A 76 23.79 -2.11 -1.79
N GLY A 77 24.49 -0.97 -1.70
CA GLY A 77 24.00 0.22 -1.00
C GLY A 77 22.68 0.73 -1.57
N ARG A 78 22.52 0.79 -2.90
CA ARG A 78 21.25 1.15 -3.55
C ARG A 78 20.12 0.21 -3.17
N THR A 79 20.38 -1.10 -3.21
CA THR A 79 19.37 -2.11 -2.84
C THR A 79 18.93 -1.96 -1.37
N VAL A 80 19.89 -1.75 -0.46
CA VAL A 80 19.58 -1.52 0.97
C VAL A 80 18.77 -0.26 1.16
N VAL A 81 19.16 0.86 0.53
CA VAL A 81 18.46 2.15 0.67
C VAL A 81 17.02 2.07 0.12
N MET A 82 16.75 1.30 -0.93
CA MET A 82 15.39 1.11 -1.45
C MET A 82 14.42 0.45 -0.47
N ILE A 83 14.92 -0.26 0.54
CA ILE A 83 14.06 -0.94 1.55
C ILE A 83 13.78 -0.02 2.75
N ILE A 84 14.65 0.96 3.03
CA ILE A 84 14.53 1.87 4.17
C ILE A 84 13.16 2.55 4.25
N PRO A 85 12.56 3.05 3.15
CA PRO A 85 11.24 3.66 3.18
C PRO A 85 10.13 2.78 3.75
N SER A 86 10.21 1.45 3.56
CA SER A 86 9.24 0.53 4.18
C SER A 86 9.37 0.50 5.71
N TYR A 87 10.61 0.52 6.24
CA TYR A 87 10.82 0.60 7.68
C TYR A 87 10.38 1.93 8.26
N ASP A 88 10.65 3.04 7.56
CA ASP A 88 10.22 4.39 7.96
C ASP A 88 8.69 4.48 8.05
N PHE A 89 7.97 3.96 7.03
CA PHE A 89 6.52 3.89 7.06
C PHE A 89 6.01 3.09 8.27
N LEU A 90 6.54 1.91 8.52
CA LEU A 90 6.15 1.07 9.66
C LEU A 90 6.45 1.77 11.00
N TYR A 91 7.59 2.43 11.12
CA TYR A 91 7.95 3.17 12.33
C TYR A 91 7.01 4.35 12.60
N ARG A 92 6.71 5.14 11.58
CA ARG A 92 5.78 6.29 11.72
C ARG A 92 4.36 5.86 12.05
N ASN A 93 3.94 4.70 11.58
CA ASN A 93 2.60 4.18 11.79
C ASN A 93 2.54 3.04 12.81
N ARG A 94 3.57 2.90 13.68
CA ARG A 94 3.64 1.80 14.65
C ARG A 94 2.43 1.74 15.56
N ASP A 95 1.90 2.91 15.99
CA ASP A 95 0.75 2.96 16.89
C ASP A 95 -0.53 2.42 16.19
N PHE A 96 -0.70 2.69 14.90
CA PHE A 96 -1.74 2.06 14.09
C PHE A 96 -1.61 0.53 14.08
N PHE A 97 -0.39 0.00 13.90
CA PHE A 97 -0.14 -1.45 13.85
C PHE A 97 -0.16 -2.14 15.24
N LEU A 98 -0.32 -1.41 16.35
CA LEU A 98 -0.65 -2.01 17.65
C LEU A 98 -2.09 -2.53 17.68
N ASP A 99 -3.00 -1.88 16.96
CA ASP A 99 -4.44 -2.20 16.95
C ASP A 99 -4.91 -2.85 15.65
N HIS A 100 -4.05 -2.89 14.62
CA HIS A 100 -4.38 -3.40 13.29
C HIS A 100 -3.38 -4.45 12.81
N GLY A 101 -3.91 -5.48 12.17
CA GLY A 101 -3.12 -6.52 11.54
C GLY A 101 -2.97 -6.32 10.03
N LEU A 102 -2.11 -7.11 9.42
CA LEU A 102 -1.88 -7.11 7.98
C LEU A 102 -2.80 -8.10 7.22
N GLY A 103 -3.82 -8.67 7.88
CA GLY A 103 -4.83 -9.52 7.24
C GLY A 103 -4.29 -10.76 6.52
N GLY A 104 -3.15 -11.31 6.96
CA GLY A 104 -2.53 -12.47 6.30
C GLY A 104 -1.96 -12.18 4.91
N LEU A 105 -1.62 -10.93 4.61
CA LEU A 105 -0.99 -10.55 3.34
C LEU A 105 0.31 -11.34 3.10
N PRO A 106 0.55 -11.83 1.87
CA PRO A 106 1.82 -12.41 1.48
C PRO A 106 3.00 -11.45 1.69
N PRO A 107 4.21 -11.96 1.97
CA PRO A 107 5.41 -11.13 2.22
C PRO A 107 5.68 -10.08 1.13
N LYS A 108 5.37 -10.36 -0.13
CA LYS A 108 5.57 -9.43 -1.25
C LYS A 108 4.81 -8.11 -1.11
N PHE A 109 3.69 -8.09 -0.39
CA PHE A 109 2.94 -6.86 -0.10
C PHE A 109 3.54 -6.12 1.09
N ILE A 110 3.99 -6.86 2.12
CA ILE A 110 4.60 -6.29 3.33
C ILE A 110 5.93 -5.62 2.99
N GLN A 111 6.73 -6.23 2.12
CA GLN A 111 8.02 -5.67 1.68
C GLN A 111 7.87 -4.35 0.91
N ARG A 112 6.68 -4.07 0.37
CA ARG A 112 6.36 -2.87 -0.42
C ARG A 112 5.57 -1.82 0.36
N MET A 113 5.64 -1.82 1.69
CA MET A 113 4.95 -0.81 2.51
C MET A 113 5.45 0.63 2.27
N ALA A 114 6.60 0.81 1.64
CA ALA A 114 7.05 2.10 1.11
C ALA A 114 6.03 2.77 0.18
N SER A 115 5.23 1.99 -0.54
CA SER A 115 4.16 2.51 -1.42
C SER A 115 3.12 3.36 -0.68
N PHE A 116 3.06 3.26 0.65
CA PHE A 116 2.11 4.00 1.49
C PHE A 116 2.68 5.31 2.06
N GLN A 117 3.94 5.67 1.77
CA GLN A 117 4.63 6.80 2.42
C GLN A 117 3.91 8.14 2.28
N ASN A 118 3.29 8.39 1.13
CA ASN A 118 2.61 9.65 0.82
C ASN A 118 1.09 9.54 0.95
N CYS A 119 0.58 8.45 1.55
CA CYS A 119 -0.85 8.31 1.78
C CYS A 119 -1.32 9.24 2.89
N GLU A 120 -2.47 9.86 2.69
CA GLU A 120 -3.27 10.47 3.74
C GLU A 120 -3.89 9.36 4.60
N ILE A 121 -3.87 9.51 5.92
CA ILE A 121 -4.62 8.64 6.82
C ILE A 121 -5.95 9.33 7.13
N VAL A 122 -7.02 8.75 6.64
CA VAL A 122 -8.38 9.26 6.83
C VAL A 122 -9.03 8.53 8.01
N HIS A 123 -9.54 9.28 8.98
CA HIS A 123 -10.19 8.74 10.16
C HIS A 123 -11.69 9.03 10.16
N GLY A 124 -12.46 8.06 10.61
CA GLY A 124 -13.91 8.16 10.79
C GLY A 124 -14.72 7.75 9.59
N VAL A 125 -15.77 6.95 9.85
CA VAL A 125 -16.61 6.30 8.82
C VAL A 125 -17.16 7.30 7.81
N MET A 126 -17.65 8.46 8.25
CA MET A 126 -18.24 9.48 7.35
C MET A 126 -17.21 10.07 6.38
N ALA A 127 -16.00 10.36 6.86
CA ALA A 127 -14.92 10.87 6.01
C ALA A 127 -14.48 9.81 4.99
N ILE A 128 -14.37 8.56 5.41
CA ILE A 128 -14.06 7.43 4.54
C ILE A 128 -15.11 7.25 3.45
N LEU A 129 -16.39 7.25 3.80
CA LEU A 129 -17.50 7.14 2.83
C LEU A 129 -17.49 8.29 1.83
N GLN A 130 -17.17 9.51 2.28
CA GLN A 130 -17.03 10.67 1.39
C GLN A 130 -15.87 10.47 0.41
N ARG A 131 -14.70 9.99 0.85
CA ARG A 131 -13.57 9.68 -0.04
C ARG A 131 -13.90 8.58 -1.03
N TRP A 132 -14.61 7.52 -0.62
CA TRP A 132 -15.08 6.50 -1.56
C TRP A 132 -16.01 7.06 -2.62
N LYS A 133 -16.97 7.89 -2.20
CA LYS A 133 -17.88 8.55 -3.13
C LYS A 133 -17.13 9.41 -4.15
N SER A 134 -16.12 10.18 -3.70
CA SER A 134 -15.26 10.97 -4.60
C SER A 134 -14.50 10.07 -5.57
N LEU A 135 -13.86 9.00 -5.08
CA LEU A 135 -13.12 8.04 -5.91
C LEU A 135 -14.02 7.46 -7.01
N TYR A 136 -15.25 7.04 -6.66
CA TYR A 136 -16.19 6.54 -7.66
C TYR A 136 -16.59 7.62 -8.66
N SER A 137 -16.96 8.81 -8.18
CA SER A 137 -17.43 9.91 -9.03
C SER A 137 -16.38 10.40 -10.03
N GLU A 138 -15.10 10.33 -9.66
CA GLU A 138 -13.96 10.81 -10.44
C GLU A 138 -13.39 9.75 -11.40
N SER A 139 -13.89 8.50 -11.31
CA SER A 139 -13.43 7.41 -12.18
C SER A 139 -13.86 7.64 -13.63
N GLU A 140 -12.92 7.48 -14.55
CA GLU A 140 -13.16 7.67 -16.00
C GLU A 140 -13.03 6.36 -16.80
N LYS A 141 -12.18 5.43 -16.31
CA LYS A 141 -11.85 4.20 -17.05
C LYS A 141 -12.33 2.96 -16.33
N PHE A 142 -11.99 2.84 -15.03
CA PHE A 142 -12.35 1.67 -14.25
C PHE A 142 -12.46 1.98 -12.77
N ILE A 143 -13.18 1.11 -12.06
CA ILE A 143 -13.19 0.97 -10.60
C ILE A 143 -12.94 -0.49 -10.29
N LYS A 144 -12.00 -0.76 -9.38
CA LYS A 144 -11.76 -2.11 -8.86
C LYS A 144 -11.78 -2.09 -7.34
N GLU A 145 -12.43 -3.09 -6.75
CA GLU A 145 -12.56 -3.14 -5.29
C GLU A 145 -12.57 -4.55 -4.71
N ILE A 146 -12.06 -4.66 -3.48
CA ILE A 146 -12.20 -5.81 -2.59
C ILE A 146 -12.92 -5.31 -1.35
N MET A 147 -14.13 -5.82 -1.09
CA MET A 147 -15.01 -5.29 -0.08
C MET A 147 -15.64 -6.37 0.81
N ALA A 148 -15.74 -6.07 2.09
CA ALA A 148 -16.51 -6.85 3.07
C ALA A 148 -17.93 -6.32 3.27
N GLN A 149 -18.17 -5.05 2.94
CA GLN A 149 -19.46 -4.38 3.09
C GLN A 149 -19.67 -3.39 1.94
N VAL A 150 -20.92 -3.14 1.55
CA VAL A 150 -21.24 -2.14 0.52
C VAL A 150 -22.31 -1.20 1.08
N PRO A 151 -22.00 0.08 1.31
CA PRO A 151 -22.97 1.10 1.64
C PRO A 151 -23.96 1.30 0.49
N LEU A 152 -25.29 1.30 0.76
CA LEU A 152 -26.31 1.48 -0.26
C LEU A 152 -26.14 2.78 -1.04
N ASP A 153 -25.80 3.86 -0.34
CA ASP A 153 -25.67 5.20 -0.91
C ASP A 153 -24.58 5.30 -1.99
N LEU A 154 -23.63 4.38 -2.00
CA LEU A 154 -22.57 4.34 -2.99
C LEU A 154 -22.94 3.57 -4.27
N ILE A 155 -23.98 2.71 -4.22
CA ILE A 155 -24.41 1.90 -5.37
C ILE A 155 -24.89 2.78 -6.52
N GLU A 156 -25.65 3.84 -6.23
CA GLU A 156 -26.14 4.76 -7.26
C GLU A 156 -24.97 5.52 -7.91
N THR A 157 -23.99 5.93 -7.12
CA THR A 157 -22.79 6.62 -7.63
C THR A 157 -22.00 5.71 -8.59
N VAL A 158 -21.74 4.47 -8.20
CA VAL A 158 -21.07 3.48 -9.06
C VAL A 158 -21.90 3.19 -10.32
N SER A 159 -23.22 3.01 -10.17
CA SER A 159 -24.12 2.74 -11.28
C SER A 159 -24.05 3.83 -12.36
N SER A 160 -24.12 5.09 -11.95
CA SER A 160 -23.99 6.24 -12.86
C SER A 160 -22.67 6.22 -13.64
N ARG A 161 -21.57 5.82 -13.00
CA ARG A 161 -20.26 5.71 -13.69
C ARG A 161 -20.23 4.53 -14.66
N VAL A 162 -20.80 3.38 -14.27
CA VAL A 162 -20.92 2.21 -15.15
C VAL A 162 -21.80 2.53 -16.38
N GLU A 163 -22.90 3.27 -16.21
CA GLU A 163 -23.74 3.76 -17.31
C GLU A 163 -22.95 4.64 -18.29
N SER A 164 -21.99 5.42 -17.80
CA SER A 164 -21.11 6.24 -18.64
C SER A 164 -19.95 5.45 -19.29
N GLY A 165 -19.89 4.11 -19.08
CA GLY A 165 -18.92 3.22 -19.72
C GLY A 165 -17.71 2.86 -18.84
N VAL A 166 -17.66 3.29 -17.59
CA VAL A 166 -16.61 2.91 -16.64
C VAL A 166 -16.75 1.43 -16.28
N LYS A 167 -15.68 0.66 -16.41
CA LYS A 167 -15.65 -0.76 -16.04
C LYS A 167 -15.59 -0.92 -14.54
N PHE A 168 -16.41 -1.78 -13.97
CA PHE A 168 -16.45 -2.06 -12.55
C PHE A 168 -16.17 -3.53 -12.26
N SER A 169 -15.10 -3.83 -11.53
CA SER A 169 -14.74 -5.19 -11.13
C SER A 169 -14.63 -5.27 -9.61
N TYR A 170 -15.33 -6.21 -8.98
CA TYR A 170 -15.29 -6.33 -7.54
C TYR A 170 -15.18 -7.76 -7.02
N ILE A 171 -14.53 -7.89 -5.87
CA ILE A 171 -14.47 -9.10 -5.06
C ILE A 171 -15.23 -8.85 -3.77
N PHE A 172 -16.12 -9.75 -3.44
CA PHE A 172 -16.96 -9.65 -2.25
C PHE A 172 -16.76 -10.85 -1.32
N ALA A 173 -16.87 -10.63 -0.01
CA ALA A 173 -16.85 -11.73 0.95
C ALA A 173 -18.16 -12.52 0.91
N SER A 174 -18.09 -13.85 0.92
CA SER A 174 -19.30 -14.69 0.90
C SER A 174 -20.08 -14.64 2.21
N ASN A 175 -19.44 -14.25 3.30
CA ASN A 175 -20.06 -14.08 4.62
C ASN A 175 -20.52 -12.62 4.88
N ALA A 176 -20.40 -11.73 3.90
CA ALA A 176 -20.76 -10.34 4.04
C ALA A 176 -22.24 -10.15 4.35
N VAL A 177 -22.52 -9.24 5.26
CA VAL A 177 -23.89 -8.78 5.55
C VAL A 177 -24.23 -7.64 4.61
N VAL A 178 -25.27 -7.81 3.82
CA VAL A 178 -25.73 -6.78 2.87
C VAL A 178 -26.97 -6.07 3.41
N PRO A 179 -27.06 -4.74 3.20
CA PRO A 179 -28.16 -3.93 3.70
C PRO A 179 -29.52 -4.35 3.11
N LYS A 180 -30.60 -4.17 3.89
CA LYS A 180 -31.96 -4.25 3.38
C LYS A 180 -32.15 -3.31 2.19
N GLY A 181 -32.88 -3.77 1.16
CA GLY A 181 -33.14 -2.94 -0.02
C GLY A 181 -32.08 -3.04 -1.12
N ARG A 182 -30.89 -3.64 -0.86
CA ARG A 182 -29.86 -3.79 -1.89
C ARG A 182 -30.36 -4.51 -3.14
N THR A 183 -31.06 -5.61 -2.98
CA THR A 183 -31.59 -6.40 -4.11
C THR A 183 -32.58 -5.60 -4.94
N GLN A 184 -33.51 -4.89 -4.29
CA GLN A 184 -34.49 -4.02 -4.95
C GLN A 184 -33.79 -2.88 -5.70
N LEU A 185 -32.77 -2.25 -5.07
CA LEU A 185 -31.99 -1.19 -5.70
C LEU A 185 -31.26 -1.71 -6.94
N LEU A 186 -30.57 -2.83 -6.84
CA LEU A 186 -29.87 -3.45 -7.98
C LEU A 186 -30.82 -3.85 -9.12
N GLN A 187 -32.03 -4.28 -8.82
CA GLN A 187 -33.06 -4.55 -9.82
C GLN A 187 -33.53 -3.25 -10.49
N LYS A 188 -33.81 -2.20 -9.71
CA LYS A 188 -34.26 -0.89 -10.20
C LYS A 188 -33.27 -0.26 -11.18
N ILE A 189 -31.97 -0.34 -10.88
CA ILE A 189 -30.91 0.21 -11.74
C ILE A 189 -30.48 -0.71 -12.87
N GLY A 190 -31.09 -1.88 -13.02
CA GLY A 190 -30.77 -2.81 -14.10
C GLY A 190 -29.37 -3.44 -14.02
N TRP A 191 -28.85 -3.70 -12.82
CA TRP A 191 -27.50 -4.18 -12.58
C TRP A 191 -27.11 -5.42 -13.40
N ARG A 192 -28.07 -6.35 -13.62
CA ARG A 192 -27.87 -7.54 -14.46
C ARG A 192 -27.53 -7.19 -15.90
N ASN A 193 -28.04 -6.09 -16.43
CA ASN A 193 -27.72 -5.64 -17.78
C ASN A 193 -26.28 -5.15 -17.92
N PHE A 194 -25.72 -4.52 -16.87
CA PHE A 194 -24.30 -4.16 -16.85
C PHE A 194 -23.40 -5.39 -16.84
N ILE A 195 -23.77 -6.42 -16.07
CA ILE A 195 -23.05 -7.70 -16.04
C ILE A 195 -23.08 -8.37 -17.43
N SER A 196 -24.24 -8.45 -18.06
CA SER A 196 -24.39 -9.08 -19.38
C SER A 196 -23.62 -8.35 -20.49
N LYS A 197 -23.45 -7.03 -20.35
CA LYS A 197 -22.65 -6.20 -21.27
C LYS A 197 -21.14 -6.25 -20.95
N GLY A 198 -20.70 -6.96 -19.93
CA GLY A 198 -19.29 -7.01 -19.53
C GLY A 198 -18.75 -5.71 -18.94
N LEU A 199 -19.62 -4.80 -18.51
CA LEU A 199 -19.25 -3.58 -17.81
C LEU A 199 -19.01 -3.83 -16.32
N VAL A 200 -19.66 -4.86 -15.77
CA VAL A 200 -19.50 -5.27 -14.36
C VAL A 200 -19.02 -6.71 -14.31
N GLU A 201 -17.89 -6.93 -13.65
CA GLU A 201 -17.36 -8.24 -13.34
C GLU A 201 -17.32 -8.44 -11.82
N ARG A 202 -17.66 -9.63 -11.37
CA ARG A 202 -17.74 -9.89 -9.92
C ARG A 202 -17.24 -11.30 -9.57
N ARG A 203 -16.54 -11.35 -8.46
CA ARG A 203 -16.07 -12.62 -7.88
C ARG A 203 -16.31 -12.64 -6.37
N MET A 204 -16.11 -13.79 -5.76
CA MET A 204 -16.37 -14.00 -4.35
C MET A 204 -15.23 -14.79 -3.70
N VAL A 205 -14.86 -14.38 -2.49
CA VAL A 205 -13.91 -15.09 -1.62
C VAL A 205 -14.60 -15.45 -0.30
N PRO A 206 -14.11 -16.44 0.46
CA PRO A 206 -14.68 -16.77 1.76
C PRO A 206 -14.72 -15.57 2.71
N GLU A 207 -13.60 -14.87 2.80
CA GLU A 207 -13.42 -13.74 3.72
C GLU A 207 -12.58 -12.64 3.07
N VAL A 208 -12.85 -11.40 3.46
CA VAL A 208 -12.05 -10.22 3.11
C VAL A 208 -11.52 -9.61 4.40
N ALA A 209 -10.21 -9.66 4.60
CA ALA A 209 -9.55 -9.02 5.72
C ALA A 209 -9.05 -7.61 5.34
N VAL A 210 -8.31 -7.48 4.24
CA VAL A 210 -7.83 -6.19 3.72
C VAL A 210 -8.74 -5.74 2.59
N MET A 211 -9.32 -4.56 2.75
CA MET A 211 -10.15 -3.95 1.71
C MET A 211 -9.33 -2.96 0.90
N THR A 212 -9.62 -2.87 -0.39
CA THR A 212 -9.04 -1.85 -1.28
C THR A 212 -10.05 -1.44 -2.32
N ILE A 213 -10.04 -0.16 -2.64
CA ILE A 213 -10.76 0.41 -3.78
C ILE A 213 -9.79 1.30 -4.54
N PHE A 214 -9.74 1.20 -5.84
CA PHE A 214 -8.88 2.05 -6.65
C PHE A 214 -9.43 2.25 -8.06
N ASN A 215 -9.00 3.33 -8.66
CA ASN A 215 -9.24 3.68 -10.05
C ASN A 215 -7.93 4.13 -10.72
N GLU A 216 -7.99 4.74 -11.88
CA GLU A 216 -6.80 5.25 -12.58
C GLU A 216 -6.14 6.47 -11.91
N LYS A 217 -6.80 7.12 -10.93
CA LYS A 217 -6.34 8.33 -10.26
C LYS A 217 -5.97 8.09 -8.80
N HIS A 218 -6.79 7.33 -8.08
CA HIS A 218 -6.74 7.18 -6.62
C HIS A 218 -6.75 5.73 -6.19
N GLY A 219 -6.22 5.47 -5.01
CA GLY A 219 -6.36 4.22 -4.32
C GLY A 219 -6.67 4.41 -2.84
N CYS A 220 -7.27 3.42 -2.22
CA CYS A 220 -7.42 3.34 -0.78
C CYS A 220 -7.26 1.92 -0.27
N VAL A 221 -6.78 1.80 0.97
CA VAL A 221 -6.59 0.52 1.65
C VAL A 221 -7.07 0.65 3.09
N LEU A 222 -7.80 -0.35 3.55
CA LEU A 222 -8.24 -0.49 4.93
C LEU A 222 -7.74 -1.84 5.46
N PHE A 223 -6.96 -1.78 6.54
CA PHE A 223 -6.46 -2.97 7.20
C PHE A 223 -7.43 -3.45 8.29
N PRO A 224 -7.44 -4.76 8.59
CA PRO A 224 -8.30 -5.29 9.64
C PRO A 224 -7.78 -4.94 11.03
N ASN A 225 -8.70 -4.94 12.01
CA ASN A 225 -8.32 -4.91 13.42
C ASN A 225 -7.55 -6.18 13.82
N MET A 226 -7.07 -6.25 15.07
CA MET A 226 -6.32 -7.41 15.58
C MET A 226 -7.14 -8.70 15.66
N LYS A 227 -8.48 -8.64 15.53
CA LYS A 227 -9.36 -9.82 15.44
C LYS A 227 -9.51 -10.32 14.00
N GLY A 228 -8.91 -9.62 13.03
CA GLY A 228 -9.06 -9.93 11.61
C GLY A 228 -10.36 -9.39 10.97
N GLU A 229 -11.12 -8.57 11.71
CA GLU A 229 -12.36 -7.98 11.23
C GLU A 229 -12.05 -6.70 10.43
N PRO A 230 -12.75 -6.44 9.32
CA PRO A 230 -12.57 -5.20 8.57
C PRO A 230 -12.81 -3.96 9.43
N ASP A 231 -11.86 -3.04 9.47
CA ASP A 231 -12.04 -1.74 10.12
C ASP A 231 -12.43 -0.68 9.09
N LEU A 232 -13.57 -0.02 9.33
CA LEU A 232 -14.07 1.09 8.52
C LEU A 232 -13.76 2.47 9.15
N ASN A 233 -12.88 2.51 10.15
CA ASN A 233 -12.61 3.74 10.90
C ASN A 233 -11.29 4.40 10.50
N THR A 234 -10.40 3.63 9.83
CA THR A 234 -9.10 4.12 9.40
C THR A 234 -8.77 3.63 8.01
N MET A 235 -8.44 4.55 7.12
CA MET A 235 -8.16 4.28 5.71
C MET A 235 -6.89 5.00 5.27
N PHE A 236 -6.00 4.31 4.57
CA PHE A 236 -4.93 4.91 3.79
C PHE A 236 -5.45 5.28 2.41
N TYR A 237 -5.28 6.54 2.02
CA TYR A 237 -5.75 7.09 0.76
C TYR A 237 -4.61 7.80 0.03
N GLY A 238 -4.44 7.56 -1.26
CA GLY A 238 -3.33 8.15 -2.01
C GLY A 238 -3.52 8.15 -3.52
N GLU A 239 -2.73 8.99 -4.18
CA GLU A 239 -2.73 9.20 -5.64
C GLU A 239 -1.44 8.66 -6.29
N ASP A 240 -0.44 8.30 -5.50
CA ASP A 240 0.85 7.86 -6.01
C ASP A 240 0.71 6.61 -6.87
N ARG A 241 1.50 6.58 -7.94
CA ARG A 241 1.53 5.45 -8.86
C ARG A 241 1.87 4.14 -8.15
N GLU A 242 2.89 4.13 -7.32
CA GLU A 242 3.34 2.93 -6.60
C GLU A 242 2.27 2.41 -5.63
N PHE A 243 1.54 3.31 -4.97
CA PHE A 243 0.43 2.93 -4.10
C PHE A 243 -0.74 2.32 -4.91
N ARG A 244 -1.10 2.93 -6.03
CA ARG A 244 -2.15 2.37 -6.91
C ARG A 244 -1.73 1.03 -7.53
N GLU A 245 -0.46 0.86 -7.88
CA GLU A 245 0.09 -0.42 -8.34
C GLU A 245 0.03 -1.48 -7.22
N TRP A 246 0.30 -1.10 -5.96
CA TRP A 246 0.12 -1.99 -4.82
C TRP A 246 -1.35 -2.43 -4.65
N CYS A 247 -2.31 -1.51 -4.76
CA CYS A 247 -3.74 -1.83 -4.75
C CYS A 247 -4.13 -2.77 -5.90
N ALA A 248 -3.62 -2.49 -7.10
CA ALA A 248 -3.87 -3.32 -8.28
C ALA A 248 -3.31 -4.74 -8.14
N ASP A 249 -2.10 -4.87 -7.62
CA ASP A 249 -1.47 -6.17 -7.36
C ASP A 249 -2.25 -6.97 -6.31
N LEU A 250 -2.73 -6.32 -5.24
CA LEU A 250 -3.57 -6.95 -4.23
C LEU A 250 -4.89 -7.44 -4.86
N PHE A 251 -5.54 -6.58 -5.64
CA PHE A 251 -6.77 -6.95 -6.33
C PHE A 251 -6.54 -8.15 -7.26
N ASN A 252 -5.53 -8.11 -8.11
CA ASN A 252 -5.23 -9.19 -9.06
C ASN A 252 -4.89 -10.50 -8.32
N TYR A 253 -4.10 -10.43 -7.26
CA TYR A 253 -3.77 -11.59 -6.43
C TYR A 253 -5.01 -12.25 -5.81
N GLN A 254 -5.96 -11.46 -5.34
CA GLN A 254 -7.23 -11.97 -4.80
C GLN A 254 -8.17 -12.42 -5.93
N TRP A 255 -8.16 -11.72 -7.07
CA TRP A 255 -8.98 -12.04 -8.21
C TRP A 255 -8.69 -13.43 -8.78
N GLU A 256 -7.42 -13.79 -8.87
CA GLU A 256 -6.99 -15.12 -9.33
C GLU A 256 -7.49 -16.26 -8.43
N LYS A 257 -7.64 -16.00 -7.13
CA LYS A 257 -8.10 -16.97 -6.14
C LYS A 257 -9.62 -17.00 -5.95
N ALA A 258 -10.28 -15.91 -6.34
CA ALA A 258 -11.70 -15.73 -6.12
C ALA A 258 -12.53 -16.62 -7.04
N GLY A 259 -13.53 -17.25 -6.46
CA GLY A 259 -14.51 -18.09 -7.17
C GLY A 259 -15.61 -17.28 -7.83
N GLN A 260 -16.51 -17.97 -8.49
CA GLN A 260 -17.70 -17.40 -9.09
C GLN A 260 -18.57 -16.72 -8.01
N PHE A 261 -19.14 -15.57 -8.37
CA PHE A 261 -20.05 -14.85 -7.48
C PHE A 261 -21.36 -15.60 -7.31
N ASP A 262 -21.74 -15.85 -6.07
CA ASP A 262 -22.97 -16.55 -5.70
C ASP A 262 -23.77 -15.69 -4.73
N GLU A 263 -24.85 -15.10 -5.22
CA GLU A 263 -25.68 -14.15 -4.47
C GLU A 263 -26.42 -14.81 -3.30
N SER A 264 -26.66 -16.14 -3.37
CA SER A 264 -27.34 -16.92 -2.33
C SER A 264 -26.53 -17.05 -1.02
N LYS A 265 -25.22 -16.82 -1.09
CA LYS A 265 -24.32 -16.88 0.07
C LYS A 265 -24.31 -15.59 0.91
N LEU A 266 -24.81 -14.49 0.35
CA LEU A 266 -24.84 -13.20 1.06
C LEU A 266 -25.87 -13.26 2.21
N LYS A 267 -25.44 -12.74 3.36
CA LYS A 267 -26.34 -12.58 4.51
C LYS A 267 -27.06 -11.25 4.42
N HIS A 268 -28.37 -11.25 4.58
CA HIS A 268 -29.16 -10.01 4.64
C HIS A 268 -29.30 -9.55 6.08
N GLU A 269 -29.24 -8.23 6.29
CA GLU A 269 -29.63 -7.64 7.58
C GLU A 269 -31.03 -8.10 7.99
N VAL A 270 -31.20 -8.43 9.25
CA VAL A 270 -32.46 -8.92 9.83
C VAL A 270 -33.44 -7.76 10.06
#